data_c84b05d727bb67bc49447cb95be2213f
#
_entry.id   c84b05d727bb67bc49447cb95be2213f
#
_cell.length_a   1.000
_cell.length_b   1.000
_cell.length_c   1.000
_cell.angle_alpha   90.00
_cell.angle_beta   90.00
_cell.angle_gamma   90.00
#
_symmetry.space_group_name_H-M   'P 1'
#
loop_
_entity.id
_entity.type
_entity.pdbx_description
1 polymer ?
#
loop_
_entity_poly.entity_id
_entity_poly.type
_entity_poly.pdbx_seq_one_letter_code
_entity_poly.pdbx_strand_id
1 'polypeptide(L)'
;MTTRNKQKVIAKFRHTGQGIVTGLIERNPVSVGCNMYVLENGESGTVFKLKPWHQGHEMMAHGGITASILDEVMGYSNHTREYVEDLKYTPVFTGTATYIYRRPVMVGETYYGVGRIDRIEGRKRFISGEIIDSEGNVYVKGESIFLTAPSLEDSDEHVAYQPMTDSDPKEI
;
A
#
# COMPACT_ATOMS: atom_id res chain seq x y z
N MET A 1 5.07 19.34 -14.86
CA MET A 1 4.71 18.28 -13.90
C MET A 1 4.03 17.19 -14.68
N THR A 2 4.61 16.00 -14.72
CA THR A 2 3.97 14.87 -15.43
C THR A 2 2.89 14.33 -14.50
N THR A 3 1.64 14.53 -14.84
CA THR A 3 0.49 13.89 -14.17
C THR A 3 0.64 12.38 -14.35
N ARG A 4 0.60 11.64 -13.26
CA ARG A 4 0.61 10.18 -13.31
C ARG A 4 -0.64 9.70 -14.05
N ASN A 5 -0.46 8.84 -15.04
CA ASN A 5 -1.60 8.19 -15.70
C ASN A 5 -2.22 7.19 -14.72
N LYS A 6 -3.55 7.24 -14.60
CA LYS A 6 -4.31 6.25 -13.83
C LYS A 6 -4.08 4.85 -14.40
N GLN A 7 -3.95 3.88 -13.51
CA GLN A 7 -3.74 2.49 -13.85
C GLN A 7 -4.99 1.68 -13.51
N LYS A 8 -5.35 0.75 -14.40
CA LYS A 8 -6.48 -0.14 -14.19
C LYS A 8 -6.21 -1.09 -13.03
N VAL A 9 -7.22 -1.28 -12.18
CA VAL A 9 -7.20 -2.28 -11.10
C VAL A 9 -7.57 -3.64 -11.68
N ILE A 10 -6.76 -4.68 -11.46
CA ILE A 10 -6.97 -6.03 -12.01
C ILE A 10 -7.24 -7.10 -10.94
N ALA A 11 -6.82 -6.88 -9.70
CA ALA A 11 -7.11 -7.79 -8.59
C ALA A 11 -7.11 -7.04 -7.26
N LYS A 12 -7.69 -7.67 -6.22
CA LYS A 12 -7.77 -7.17 -4.86
C LYS A 12 -7.24 -8.22 -3.89
N PHE A 13 -6.37 -7.79 -2.97
CA PHE A 13 -5.86 -8.65 -1.92
C PHE A 13 -6.92 -8.88 -0.83
N ARG A 14 -6.92 -10.09 -0.28
CA ARG A 14 -7.80 -10.44 0.84
C ARG A 14 -7.27 -9.82 2.14
N HIS A 15 -8.16 -9.21 2.93
CA HIS A 15 -7.81 -8.73 4.25
C HIS A 15 -7.48 -9.86 5.22
N THR A 16 -6.41 -9.69 5.99
CA THR A 16 -6.06 -10.60 7.11
C THR A 16 -6.86 -10.31 8.39
N GLY A 17 -7.53 -9.18 8.46
CA GLY A 17 -8.54 -8.87 9.47
C GLY A 17 -8.06 -8.07 10.69
N GLN A 18 -6.77 -7.94 10.99
CA GLN A 18 -6.26 -7.28 12.21
C GLN A 18 -5.21 -6.19 12.00
N GLY A 19 -4.72 -5.97 10.79
CA GLY A 19 -3.70 -4.98 10.49
C GLY A 19 -4.13 -3.53 10.80
N ILE A 20 -3.17 -2.67 11.13
CA ILE A 20 -3.44 -1.25 11.38
C ILE A 20 -3.85 -0.50 10.09
N VAL A 21 -3.42 -0.96 8.95
CA VAL A 21 -3.71 -0.34 7.65
C VAL A 21 -4.85 -1.08 6.94
N THR A 22 -4.71 -2.38 6.74
CA THR A 22 -5.63 -3.23 5.97
C THR A 22 -6.64 -4.00 6.83
N GLY A 23 -6.61 -3.84 8.15
CA GLY A 23 -7.53 -4.53 9.06
C GLY A 23 -8.98 -4.13 8.88
N LEU A 24 -9.88 -5.10 9.05
CA LEU A 24 -11.32 -4.83 9.07
C LEU A 24 -11.68 -3.95 10.28
N ILE A 25 -12.45 -2.89 10.06
CA ILE A 25 -12.82 -1.92 11.10
C ILE A 25 -13.60 -2.58 12.25
N GLU A 26 -14.38 -3.62 11.96
CA GLU A 26 -15.12 -4.39 12.96
C GLU A 26 -14.19 -5.15 13.93
N ARG A 27 -12.97 -5.49 13.48
CA ARG A 27 -11.96 -6.21 14.28
C ARG A 27 -10.88 -5.29 14.84
N ASN A 28 -10.65 -4.17 14.20
CA ASN A 28 -9.69 -3.14 14.62
C ASN A 28 -10.26 -1.74 14.31
N PRO A 29 -11.00 -1.14 15.23
CA PRO A 29 -11.68 0.16 15.01
C PRO A 29 -10.72 1.33 14.70
N VAL A 30 -9.44 1.21 15.08
CA VAL A 30 -8.41 2.23 14.77
C VAL A 30 -7.70 2.00 13.43
N SER A 31 -8.01 0.90 12.75
CA SER A 31 -7.47 0.64 11.42
C SER A 31 -7.89 1.71 10.43
N VAL A 32 -7.03 1.98 9.45
CA VAL A 32 -7.39 2.78 8.27
C VAL A 32 -8.49 2.08 7.47
N GLY A 33 -8.45 0.75 7.40
CA GLY A 33 -9.46 -0.08 6.75
C GLY A 33 -9.40 0.01 5.23
N CYS A 34 -8.23 0.26 4.65
CA CYS A 34 -8.08 0.33 3.20
C CYS A 34 -7.81 -1.04 2.58
N ASN A 35 -8.28 -1.21 1.34
CA ASN A 35 -7.98 -2.37 0.52
C ASN A 35 -6.67 -2.16 -0.24
N MET A 36 -5.96 -3.25 -0.51
CA MET A 36 -4.80 -3.27 -1.40
C MET A 36 -5.17 -3.93 -2.73
N TYR A 37 -4.67 -3.37 -3.80
CA TYR A 37 -5.00 -3.76 -5.16
C TYR A 37 -3.75 -4.04 -5.99
N VAL A 38 -3.91 -4.92 -6.99
CA VAL A 38 -2.94 -5.12 -8.07
C VAL A 38 -3.32 -4.21 -9.22
N LEU A 39 -2.38 -3.43 -9.72
CA LEU A 39 -2.55 -2.59 -10.90
C LEU A 39 -2.03 -3.31 -12.16
N GLU A 40 -2.59 -3.01 -13.32
CA GLU A 40 -2.24 -3.69 -14.59
C GLU A 40 -0.77 -3.55 -14.97
N ASN A 41 -0.10 -2.49 -14.51
CA ASN A 41 1.33 -2.28 -14.70
C ASN A 41 2.22 -3.00 -13.67
N GLY A 42 1.65 -3.85 -12.80
CA GLY A 42 2.36 -4.59 -11.75
C GLY A 42 2.65 -3.80 -10.48
N GLU A 43 2.17 -2.57 -10.37
CA GLU A 43 2.27 -1.77 -9.14
C GLU A 43 1.19 -2.20 -8.14
N SER A 44 1.42 -1.93 -6.86
CA SER A 44 0.40 -2.00 -5.82
C SER A 44 -0.35 -0.68 -5.73
N GLY A 45 -1.62 -0.75 -5.37
CA GLY A 45 -2.44 0.44 -5.18
C GLY A 45 -3.37 0.35 -3.99
N THR A 46 -3.74 1.49 -3.44
CA THR A 46 -4.81 1.61 -2.43
C THR A 46 -5.56 2.92 -2.60
N VAL A 47 -6.80 2.94 -2.13
CA VAL A 47 -7.61 4.16 -1.94
C VAL A 47 -7.98 4.24 -0.48
N PHE A 48 -7.79 5.39 0.14
CA PHE A 48 -8.10 5.57 1.54
C PHE A 48 -8.64 6.96 1.86
N LYS A 49 -9.36 7.01 2.98
CA LYS A 49 -9.88 8.23 3.58
C LYS A 49 -9.65 8.15 5.08
N LEU A 50 -8.85 9.08 5.60
CA LEU A 50 -8.51 9.10 7.02
C LEU A 50 -9.68 9.65 7.86
N LYS A 51 -9.78 9.13 9.08
CA LYS A 51 -10.81 9.46 10.06
C LYS A 51 -10.24 10.36 11.16
N PRO A 52 -11.06 11.07 11.94
CA PRO A 52 -10.57 12.01 12.96
C PRO A 52 -9.55 11.44 13.96
N TRP A 53 -9.64 10.17 14.30
CA TRP A 53 -8.69 9.53 15.22
C TRP A 53 -7.33 9.19 14.61
N HIS A 54 -7.15 9.41 13.30
CA HIS A 54 -5.85 9.29 12.62
C HIS A 54 -5.09 10.62 12.57
N GLN A 55 -5.62 11.70 13.16
CA GLN A 55 -4.98 13.00 13.14
C GLN A 55 -3.81 13.09 14.12
N GLY A 56 -2.80 13.87 13.74
CA GLY A 56 -1.71 14.27 14.62
C GLY A 56 -1.83 15.73 15.07
N HIS A 57 -2.36 16.57 14.19
CA HIS A 57 -2.74 17.95 14.43
C HIS A 57 -4.14 18.18 13.85
N GLU A 58 -4.80 19.27 14.22
CA GLU A 58 -6.17 19.53 13.78
C GLU A 58 -6.35 19.34 12.27
N MET A 59 -7.25 18.44 11.88
CA MET A 59 -7.56 18.03 10.51
C MET A 59 -6.40 17.46 9.69
N MET A 60 -5.18 17.39 10.22
CA MET A 60 -4.02 16.80 9.52
C MET A 60 -3.72 15.39 10.07
N ALA A 61 -3.48 14.47 9.17
CA ALA A 61 -3.08 13.11 9.52
C ALA A 61 -1.76 13.09 10.30
N HIS A 62 -1.67 12.19 11.28
CA HIS A 62 -0.39 11.90 11.92
C HIS A 62 0.59 11.30 10.91
N GLY A 63 1.82 11.82 10.85
CA GLY A 63 2.83 11.36 9.89
C GLY A 63 3.12 9.85 9.98
N GLY A 64 3.08 9.26 11.18
CA GLY A 64 3.21 7.82 11.38
C GLY A 64 2.10 7.01 10.72
N ILE A 65 0.86 7.52 10.65
CA ILE A 65 -0.25 6.84 9.96
C ILE A 65 -0.01 6.83 8.44
N THR A 66 0.38 7.97 7.87
CA THR A 66 0.70 8.04 6.43
C THR A 66 1.94 7.22 6.07
N ALA A 67 2.94 7.17 6.96
CA ALA A 67 4.10 6.28 6.80
C ALA A 67 3.67 4.81 6.82
N SER A 68 2.81 4.40 7.76
CA SER A 68 2.31 3.01 7.83
C SER A 68 1.53 2.60 6.58
N ILE A 69 0.68 3.51 6.05
CA ILE A 69 -0.04 3.25 4.80
C ILE A 69 0.96 3.04 3.65
N LEU A 70 1.97 3.90 3.57
CA LEU A 70 2.93 3.84 2.48
C LEU A 70 3.87 2.64 2.60
N ASP A 71 4.26 2.25 3.83
CA ASP A 71 5.02 1.02 4.10
C ASP A 71 4.25 -0.22 3.63
N GLU A 72 2.97 -0.31 3.98
CA GLU A 72 2.09 -1.40 3.58
C GLU A 72 1.94 -1.46 2.06
N VAL A 73 1.63 -0.34 1.40
CA VAL A 73 1.53 -0.26 -0.06
C VAL A 73 2.82 -0.70 -0.73
N MET A 74 3.98 -0.23 -0.26
CA MET A 74 5.28 -0.65 -0.78
C MET A 74 5.54 -2.14 -0.55
N GLY A 75 5.20 -2.69 0.62
CA GLY A 75 5.31 -4.12 0.92
C GLY A 75 4.48 -4.97 -0.04
N TYR A 76 3.25 -4.56 -0.32
CA TYR A 76 2.37 -5.24 -1.27
C TYR A 76 2.89 -5.26 -2.71
N SER A 77 3.81 -4.37 -3.09
CA SER A 77 4.43 -4.40 -4.44
C SER A 77 5.17 -5.70 -4.74
N ASN A 78 5.70 -6.39 -3.71
CA ASN A 78 6.28 -7.71 -3.90
C ASN A 78 5.21 -8.73 -4.31
N HIS A 79 4.05 -8.69 -3.68
CA HIS A 79 2.95 -9.60 -3.94
C HIS A 79 2.23 -9.30 -5.26
N THR A 80 2.15 -8.02 -5.67
CA THR A 80 1.63 -7.67 -7.01
C THR A 80 2.51 -8.24 -8.11
N ARG A 81 3.82 -8.18 -7.94
CA ARG A 81 4.76 -8.80 -8.86
C ARG A 81 4.56 -10.32 -8.91
N GLU A 82 4.47 -10.98 -7.74
CA GLU A 82 4.20 -12.42 -7.65
C GLU A 82 2.92 -12.81 -8.37
N TYR A 83 1.86 -12.01 -8.23
CA TYR A 83 0.59 -12.22 -8.94
C TYR A 83 0.72 -12.11 -10.45
N VAL A 84 1.34 -11.03 -10.94
CA VAL A 84 1.45 -10.76 -12.39
C VAL A 84 2.38 -11.75 -13.08
N GLU A 85 3.45 -12.18 -12.41
CA GLU A 85 4.47 -13.09 -12.95
C GLU A 85 4.21 -14.57 -12.61
N ASP A 86 3.09 -14.89 -11.94
CA ASP A 86 2.74 -16.25 -11.47
C ASP A 86 3.87 -16.90 -10.64
N LEU A 87 4.44 -16.12 -9.73
CA LEU A 87 5.53 -16.55 -8.87
C LEU A 87 5.01 -17.08 -7.53
N LYS A 88 5.82 -17.93 -6.90
CA LYS A 88 5.54 -18.39 -5.53
C LYS A 88 5.62 -17.21 -4.54
N TYR A 89 4.70 -17.21 -3.58
CA TYR A 89 4.71 -16.28 -2.45
C TYR A 89 6.06 -16.28 -1.72
N THR A 90 6.57 -15.09 -1.43
CA THR A 90 7.81 -14.89 -0.68
C THR A 90 7.59 -13.79 0.37
N PRO A 91 7.59 -14.15 1.67
CA PRO A 91 7.43 -13.16 2.72
C PRO A 91 8.53 -12.09 2.65
N VAL A 92 8.13 -10.85 2.91
CA VAL A 92 9.07 -9.73 3.01
C VAL A 92 8.83 -8.96 4.30
N PHE A 93 9.87 -8.30 4.80
CA PHE A 93 9.78 -7.36 5.91
C PHE A 93 10.59 -6.10 5.62
N THR A 94 10.17 -5.00 6.22
CA THR A 94 10.81 -3.70 6.05
C THR A 94 12.19 -3.70 6.72
N GLY A 95 13.23 -3.53 5.92
CA GLY A 95 14.61 -3.37 6.42
C GLY A 95 14.93 -1.92 6.72
N THR A 96 14.65 -1.03 5.78
CA THR A 96 14.78 0.43 5.96
C THR A 96 13.67 1.14 5.21
N ALA A 97 13.23 2.29 5.72
CA ALA A 97 12.28 3.15 5.03
C ALA A 97 12.61 4.62 5.26
N THR A 98 12.47 5.43 4.22
CA THR A 98 12.62 6.89 4.27
C THR A 98 11.37 7.53 3.69
N TYR A 99 10.81 8.52 4.40
CA TYR A 99 9.61 9.21 3.97
C TYR A 99 9.86 10.71 3.85
N ILE A 100 9.39 11.30 2.76
CA ILE A 100 9.47 12.74 2.48
C ILE A 100 8.05 13.29 2.42
N TYR A 101 7.68 14.08 3.40
CA TYR A 101 6.37 14.73 3.50
C TYR A 101 6.43 16.08 2.76
N ARG A 102 5.68 16.19 1.67
CA ARG A 102 5.66 17.38 0.82
C ARG A 102 4.48 18.28 1.09
N ARG A 103 3.35 17.68 1.50
CA ARG A 103 2.10 18.36 1.79
C ARG A 103 1.39 17.62 2.95
N PRO A 104 0.60 18.32 3.77
CA PRO A 104 -0.21 17.67 4.79
C PRO A 104 -1.30 16.81 4.14
N VAL A 105 -1.44 15.56 4.57
CA VAL A 105 -2.57 14.70 4.21
C VAL A 105 -3.72 15.07 5.15
N MET A 106 -4.86 15.49 4.61
CA MET A 106 -6.00 15.98 5.40
C MET A 106 -6.93 14.83 5.77
N VAL A 107 -7.46 14.88 6.98
CA VAL A 107 -8.52 13.97 7.44
C VAL A 107 -9.80 14.27 6.69
N GLY A 108 -10.52 13.23 6.26
CA GLY A 108 -11.78 13.39 5.54
C GLY A 108 -11.67 13.52 4.03
N GLU A 109 -10.45 13.70 3.48
CA GLU A 109 -10.20 13.71 2.05
C GLU A 109 -9.81 12.33 1.53
N THR A 110 -9.98 12.10 0.23
CA THR A 110 -9.63 10.83 -0.43
C THR A 110 -8.26 10.94 -1.06
N TYR A 111 -7.42 9.94 -0.76
CA TYR A 111 -6.08 9.80 -1.31
C TYR A 111 -5.86 8.41 -1.88
N TYR A 112 -4.81 8.32 -2.71
CA TYR A 112 -4.36 7.10 -3.34
C TYR A 112 -2.93 6.82 -2.91
N GLY A 113 -2.65 5.58 -2.53
CA GLY A 113 -1.29 5.10 -2.32
C GLY A 113 -0.88 4.21 -3.47
N VAL A 114 0.35 4.34 -3.93
CA VAL A 114 0.91 3.50 -4.98
C VAL A 114 2.33 3.09 -4.63
N GLY A 115 2.70 1.86 -4.97
CA GLY A 115 4.01 1.31 -4.71
C GLY A 115 4.52 0.50 -5.89
N ARG A 116 5.83 0.50 -6.10
CA ARG A 116 6.47 -0.25 -7.17
C ARG A 116 7.84 -0.75 -6.76
N ILE A 117 8.23 -1.90 -7.29
CA ILE A 117 9.61 -2.39 -7.20
C ILE A 117 10.44 -1.65 -8.24
N ASP A 118 11.47 -0.93 -7.79
CA ASP A 118 12.42 -0.25 -8.67
C ASP A 118 13.54 -1.21 -9.15
N ARG A 119 14.03 -2.08 -8.23
CA ARG A 119 15.02 -3.11 -8.55
C ARG A 119 15.08 -4.19 -7.47
N ILE A 120 15.68 -5.32 -7.82
CA ILE A 120 15.89 -6.49 -6.96
C ILE A 120 17.37 -6.84 -6.95
N GLU A 121 17.96 -6.98 -5.77
CA GLU A 121 19.35 -7.38 -5.57
C GLU A 121 19.43 -8.49 -4.51
N GLY A 122 19.51 -9.74 -4.93
CA GLY A 122 19.46 -10.89 -4.02
C GLY A 122 18.19 -10.87 -3.15
N ARG A 123 18.37 -10.79 -1.84
CA ARG A 123 17.25 -10.70 -0.88
C ARG A 123 16.62 -9.30 -0.78
N LYS A 124 17.25 -8.28 -1.37
CA LYS A 124 16.78 -6.89 -1.24
C LYS A 124 15.79 -6.55 -2.34
N ARG A 125 14.70 -5.92 -1.96
CA ARG A 125 13.70 -5.30 -2.83
C ARG A 125 13.73 -3.80 -2.59
N PHE A 126 14.22 -3.04 -3.54
CA PHE A 126 14.21 -1.57 -3.50
C PHE A 126 12.88 -1.12 -4.07
N ILE A 127 12.10 -0.48 -3.23
CA ILE A 127 10.71 -0.16 -3.53
C ILE A 127 10.48 1.33 -3.26
N SER A 128 9.84 2.00 -4.19
CA SER A 128 9.35 3.36 -4.01
C SER A 128 7.83 3.40 -3.95
N GLY A 129 7.30 4.43 -3.30
CA GLY A 129 5.87 4.65 -3.21
C GLY A 129 5.50 6.11 -3.05
N GLU A 130 4.25 6.43 -3.35
CA GLU A 130 3.72 7.79 -3.25
C GLU A 130 2.29 7.77 -2.70
N ILE A 131 1.96 8.79 -1.88
CA ILE A 131 0.59 9.17 -1.59
C ILE A 131 0.25 10.36 -2.46
N ILE A 132 -0.82 10.25 -3.23
CA ILE A 132 -1.27 11.26 -4.21
C ILE A 132 -2.75 11.56 -4.02
N ASP A 133 -3.22 12.71 -4.52
CA ASP A 133 -4.64 13.00 -4.70
C ASP A 133 -5.17 12.56 -6.08
N SER A 134 -6.43 12.83 -6.37
CA SER A 134 -7.09 12.47 -7.64
C SER A 134 -6.52 13.22 -8.86
N GLU A 135 -5.79 14.30 -8.64
CA GLU A 135 -5.12 15.09 -9.67
C GLU A 135 -3.67 14.64 -9.90
N GLY A 136 -3.18 13.68 -9.09
CA GLY A 136 -1.80 13.19 -9.14
C GLY A 136 -0.79 14.08 -8.40
N ASN A 137 -1.24 15.02 -7.58
CA ASN A 137 -0.34 15.79 -6.72
C ASN A 137 0.23 14.90 -5.63
N VAL A 138 1.56 14.94 -5.46
CA VAL A 138 2.26 14.12 -4.46
C VAL A 138 2.25 14.80 -3.09
N TYR A 139 1.81 14.07 -2.08
CA TYR A 139 1.77 14.45 -0.67
C TYR A 139 2.91 13.83 0.13
N VAL A 140 3.13 12.54 -0.03
CA VAL A 140 4.23 11.83 0.63
C VAL A 140 4.94 10.95 -0.40
N LYS A 141 6.28 10.92 -0.33
CA LYS A 141 7.11 9.93 -1.05
C LYS A 141 7.75 8.98 -0.06
N GLY A 142 7.87 7.72 -0.43
CA GLY A 142 8.60 6.71 0.31
C GLY A 142 9.63 6.01 -0.56
N GLU A 143 10.76 5.69 0.05
CA GLU A 143 11.77 4.80 -0.50
C GLU A 143 12.12 3.77 0.57
N SER A 144 12.10 2.49 0.23
CA SER A 144 12.30 1.42 1.20
C SER A 144 13.14 0.28 0.61
N ILE A 145 13.84 -0.41 1.50
CA ILE A 145 14.46 -1.69 1.20
C ILE A 145 13.71 -2.75 2.02
N PHE A 146 12.96 -3.58 1.33
CA PHE A 146 12.38 -4.79 1.91
C PHE A 146 13.33 -5.97 1.74
N LEU A 147 13.31 -6.86 2.71
CA LEU A 147 14.14 -8.06 2.72
C LEU A 147 13.24 -9.30 2.65
N THR A 148 13.55 -10.24 1.76
CA THR A 148 12.88 -11.54 1.77
C THR A 148 13.27 -12.34 3.01
N ALA A 149 12.30 -13.06 3.57
CA ALA A 149 12.44 -13.90 4.75
C ALA A 149 12.12 -15.37 4.42
N PRO A 150 13.01 -16.10 3.74
CA PRO A 150 12.75 -17.49 3.31
C PRO A 150 12.39 -18.43 4.46
N SER A 151 12.86 -18.16 5.67
CA SER A 151 12.55 -18.95 6.87
C SER A 151 11.08 -18.86 7.31
N LEU A 152 10.29 -17.96 6.73
CA LEU A 152 8.85 -17.81 6.97
C LEU A 152 8.01 -18.43 5.84
N GLU A 153 8.64 -19.05 4.83
CA GLU A 153 7.95 -19.68 3.68
C GLU A 153 7.05 -20.86 4.06
N ASP A 154 7.29 -21.48 5.22
CA ASP A 154 6.49 -22.62 5.74
C ASP A 154 5.17 -22.17 6.39
N SER A 155 4.87 -20.87 6.46
CA SER A 155 3.54 -20.45 6.87
C SER A 155 2.57 -20.69 5.70
N ASP A 156 1.50 -21.45 5.93
CA ASP A 156 0.39 -21.66 4.99
C ASP A 156 -0.40 -20.37 4.68
N GLU A 157 0.10 -19.22 5.10
CA GLU A 157 -0.45 -17.91 4.78
C GLU A 157 -0.04 -17.49 3.36
N HIS A 158 -0.72 -18.06 2.39
CA HIS A 158 -0.67 -17.52 1.04
C HIS A 158 -1.38 -16.16 1.01
N VAL A 159 -0.78 -15.18 0.34
CA VAL A 159 -1.51 -13.97 -0.01
C VAL A 159 -2.71 -14.40 -0.85
N ALA A 160 -3.89 -14.28 -0.26
CA ALA A 160 -5.11 -14.66 -0.93
C ALA A 160 -5.71 -13.45 -1.64
N TYR A 161 -6.29 -13.71 -2.80
CA TYR A 161 -7.06 -12.71 -3.54
C TYR A 161 -8.54 -12.91 -3.29
N GLN A 162 -9.30 -11.83 -3.41
CA GLN A 162 -10.77 -11.85 -3.30
C GLN A 162 -11.39 -11.23 -4.54
N PRO A 163 -12.63 -11.62 -4.88
CA PRO A 163 -13.33 -11.03 -6.01
C PRO A 163 -13.47 -9.50 -5.87
N MET A 164 -13.32 -8.81 -6.98
CA MET A 164 -13.66 -7.39 -7.11
C MET A 164 -15.18 -7.22 -7.01
N THR A 165 -15.59 -6.12 -6.40
CA THR A 165 -17.00 -5.73 -6.27
C THR A 165 -17.24 -4.42 -7.03
N ASP A 166 -18.52 -4.04 -7.20
CA ASP A 166 -18.87 -2.78 -7.88
C ASP A 166 -18.43 -1.54 -7.11
N SER A 167 -18.17 -1.67 -5.80
CA SER A 167 -17.67 -0.60 -4.94
C SER A 167 -16.14 -0.42 -5.01
N ASP A 168 -15.42 -1.38 -5.59
CA ASP A 168 -13.97 -1.26 -5.75
C ASP A 168 -13.61 -0.28 -6.88
N PRO A 169 -12.50 0.48 -6.74
CA PRO A 169 -12.06 1.39 -7.77
C PRO A 169 -11.72 0.63 -9.05
N LYS A 170 -12.06 1.21 -10.19
CA LYS A 170 -11.67 0.64 -11.50
C LYS A 170 -10.24 1.05 -11.89
N GLU A 171 -9.79 2.19 -11.38
CA GLU A 171 -8.48 2.80 -11.66
C GLU A 171 -7.93 3.48 -10.39
N ILE A 172 -6.61 3.49 -10.28
CA ILE A 172 -5.82 4.19 -9.25
C ILE A 172 -4.69 4.99 -9.91
#